data_2858b251aca48fbb4aac85dbc6acb57f
#
_entry.id   2858b251aca48fbb4aac85dbc6acb57f
#
_cell.length_a   1.000
_cell.length_b   1.000
_cell.length_c   1.000
_cell.angle_alpha   90.00
_cell.angle_beta   90.00
_cell.angle_gamma   90.00
#
_symmetry.space_group_name_H-M   'P 1'
#
loop_
_entity.id
_entity.type
_entity.pdbx_description
1 polymer ?
#
loop_
_entity_poly.entity_id
_entity_poly.type
_entity_poly.pdbx_seq_one_letter_code
_entity_poly.pdbx_strand_id
1 'polypeptide(L)'
;MRPDAVSVWKDTEVRERLSWYRQVMIGRLPAKFMLCRKIPTQVENSDASQEELWNEHASLSQQLCDLVKNVESGSESGWSLKDHHPNLLDLKGALVNRMLEHCNFCEWDCKVNRAEGKIGFCRLDRTTSVGSFFRHYGEEAPLIGVERKGGSGTIFFESCNCHCVFCQNWSISQPKTKMNIIGEAVTPVRLAEIAEELASEGAANINYVGGEPTIDLHTIVNSLTHMSTSIPLIWNSNMYCTMESMRILADLTDLWLPDFKFWRDECAKRLMWVGAKASYPEVVKRNHIFAAEHGSMIIRHLVMPGHIECCTKPILDFISETIGDKVLVNIMSQYYPSNMVPMNPEKYPDIARYPSKKEIQDAYDYARMLGLQFEQVS
;
A
#
# COMPACT_ATOMS: atom_id res chain seq x y z
N MET A 1 12.00 9.46 -20.01
CA MET A 1 11.71 8.16 -19.36
C MET A 1 13.03 7.57 -18.90
N ARG A 2 13.10 7.00 -17.70
CA ARG A 2 14.30 6.32 -17.20
C ARG A 2 14.57 5.06 -18.05
N PRO A 3 15.82 4.83 -18.53
CA PRO A 3 16.12 3.66 -19.38
C PRO A 3 15.84 2.31 -18.70
N ASP A 4 16.08 2.22 -17.40
CA ASP A 4 15.80 1.03 -16.57
C ASP A 4 14.32 0.70 -16.48
N ALA A 5 13.44 1.71 -16.47
CA ALA A 5 11.97 1.52 -16.45
C ALA A 5 11.44 0.78 -17.69
N VAL A 6 12.17 0.86 -18.81
CA VAL A 6 11.83 0.12 -20.03
C VAL A 6 12.53 -1.23 -20.04
N SER A 7 13.83 -1.27 -19.65
CA SER A 7 14.63 -2.50 -19.72
C SER A 7 14.21 -3.54 -18.69
N VAL A 8 13.68 -3.14 -17.52
CA VAL A 8 13.22 -4.05 -16.47
C VAL A 8 12.16 -5.03 -16.97
N TRP A 9 11.33 -4.62 -17.93
CA TRP A 9 10.30 -5.49 -18.53
C TRP A 9 10.84 -6.50 -19.52
N LYS A 10 12.16 -6.55 -19.79
CA LYS A 10 12.81 -7.64 -20.54
C LYS A 10 13.12 -8.83 -19.64
N ASP A 11 13.22 -8.60 -18.34
CA ASP A 11 13.41 -9.63 -17.33
C ASP A 11 12.17 -10.52 -17.23
N THR A 12 12.37 -11.84 -17.23
CA THR A 12 11.27 -12.83 -17.21
C THR A 12 10.60 -12.87 -15.86
N GLU A 13 11.37 -12.85 -14.76
CA GLU A 13 10.87 -12.88 -13.40
C GLU A 13 9.98 -11.66 -13.11
N VAL A 14 10.41 -10.46 -13.55
CA VAL A 14 9.59 -9.25 -13.41
C VAL A 14 8.27 -9.36 -14.17
N ARG A 15 8.30 -9.88 -15.40
CA ARG A 15 7.08 -10.04 -16.21
C ARG A 15 6.10 -11.05 -15.62
N GLU A 16 6.60 -12.13 -15.08
CA GLU A 16 5.76 -13.20 -14.50
C GLU A 16 5.17 -12.73 -13.17
N ARG A 17 5.99 -12.23 -12.24
CA ARG A 17 5.56 -11.80 -10.91
C ARG A 17 4.66 -10.57 -10.93
N LEU A 18 4.85 -9.67 -11.90
CA LEU A 18 4.04 -8.46 -12.07
C LEU A 18 3.10 -8.52 -13.28
N SER A 19 2.71 -9.75 -13.70
CA SER A 19 1.89 -9.97 -14.91
C SER A 19 0.60 -9.17 -14.88
N TRP A 20 -0.24 -9.35 -13.86
CA TRP A 20 -1.49 -8.62 -13.70
C TRP A 20 -1.30 -7.11 -13.79
N TYR A 21 -0.45 -6.55 -12.93
CA TYR A 21 -0.16 -5.12 -12.90
C TYR A 21 0.24 -4.58 -14.27
N ARG A 22 1.15 -5.28 -14.97
CA ARG A 22 1.60 -4.88 -16.30
C ARG A 22 0.46 -4.86 -17.31
N GLN A 23 -0.40 -5.88 -17.34
CA GLN A 23 -1.52 -5.94 -18.28
C GLN A 23 -2.52 -4.81 -18.06
N VAL A 24 -2.79 -4.46 -16.81
CA VAL A 24 -3.65 -3.30 -16.47
C VAL A 24 -2.96 -1.98 -16.89
N MET A 25 -1.66 -1.80 -16.57
CA MET A 25 -0.89 -0.61 -16.91
C MET A 25 -0.86 -0.31 -18.41
N ILE A 26 -0.75 -1.34 -19.25
CA ILE A 26 -0.77 -1.17 -20.72
C ILE A 26 -2.18 -1.17 -21.31
N GLY A 27 -3.23 -1.22 -20.50
CA GLY A 27 -4.63 -1.12 -20.90
C GLY A 27 -5.21 -2.39 -21.55
N ARG A 28 -4.56 -3.56 -21.37
CA ARG A 28 -5.10 -4.83 -21.86
C ARG A 28 -6.17 -5.40 -20.96
N LEU A 29 -6.01 -5.27 -19.64
CA LEU A 29 -6.98 -5.67 -18.65
C LEU A 29 -7.52 -4.45 -17.91
N PRO A 30 -8.78 -4.48 -17.43
CA PRO A 30 -9.29 -3.46 -16.53
C PRO A 30 -8.66 -3.61 -15.13
N ALA A 31 -8.52 -2.50 -14.40
CA ALA A 31 -8.11 -2.51 -13.02
C ALA A 31 -9.13 -3.24 -12.13
N LYS A 32 -8.69 -3.82 -11.02
CA LYS A 32 -9.56 -4.59 -10.12
C LYS A 32 -10.77 -3.81 -9.63
N PHE A 33 -10.61 -2.53 -9.28
CA PHE A 33 -11.73 -1.72 -8.83
C PHE A 33 -12.83 -1.54 -9.92
N MET A 34 -12.45 -1.57 -11.19
CA MET A 34 -13.42 -1.57 -12.30
C MET A 34 -14.18 -2.90 -12.39
N LEU A 35 -13.51 -4.02 -12.07
CA LEU A 35 -14.16 -5.32 -12.01
C LEU A 35 -15.12 -5.45 -10.82
N CYS A 36 -14.85 -4.77 -9.70
CA CYS A 36 -15.80 -4.69 -8.58
C CYS A 36 -17.18 -4.15 -9.01
N ARG A 37 -17.23 -3.26 -9.98
CA ARG A 37 -18.50 -2.72 -10.53
C ARG A 37 -19.31 -3.74 -11.32
N LYS A 38 -18.69 -4.85 -11.73
CA LYS A 38 -19.32 -5.92 -12.50
C LYS A 38 -20.01 -6.96 -11.61
N ILE A 39 -19.79 -6.89 -10.30
CA ILE A 39 -20.31 -7.83 -9.31
C ILE A 39 -21.48 -7.16 -8.57
N PRO A 40 -22.75 -7.54 -8.87
CA PRO A 40 -23.91 -6.93 -8.21
C PRO A 40 -23.99 -7.35 -6.72
N THR A 41 -24.41 -6.43 -5.86
CA THR A 41 -24.85 -6.76 -4.50
C THR A 41 -26.36 -6.67 -4.38
N GLN A 42 -26.95 -7.50 -3.51
CA GLN A 42 -28.38 -7.47 -3.20
C GLN A 42 -28.67 -6.86 -1.84
N VAL A 43 -27.64 -6.60 -1.05
CA VAL A 43 -27.79 -6.04 0.30
C VAL A 43 -28.01 -4.52 0.18
N GLU A 44 -29.16 -4.04 0.67
CA GLU A 44 -29.39 -2.62 0.88
C GLU A 44 -28.55 -2.14 2.06
N ASN A 45 -27.54 -1.31 1.75
CA ASN A 45 -26.49 -0.93 2.69
C ASN A 45 -26.99 -0.13 3.92
N SER A 46 -28.18 0.48 3.85
CA SER A 46 -28.72 1.32 4.91
C SER A 46 -29.17 0.52 6.15
N ASP A 47 -29.76 -0.66 5.95
CA ASP A 47 -30.46 -1.40 7.00
C ASP A 47 -29.75 -2.68 7.44
N ALA A 48 -28.75 -3.13 6.67
CA ALA A 48 -27.98 -4.33 6.96
C ALA A 48 -27.07 -4.17 8.19
N SER A 49 -26.98 -5.20 9.00
CA SER A 49 -26.00 -5.28 10.09
C SER A 49 -24.58 -5.36 9.55
N GLN A 50 -23.60 -5.05 10.39
CA GLN A 50 -22.18 -5.14 9.99
C GLN A 50 -21.79 -6.59 9.62
N GLU A 51 -22.36 -7.58 10.30
CA GLU A 51 -22.11 -9.00 10.02
C GLU A 51 -22.67 -9.41 8.65
N GLU A 52 -23.88 -8.97 8.30
CA GLU A 52 -24.47 -9.21 6.98
C GLU A 52 -23.64 -8.59 5.86
N LEU A 53 -23.17 -7.35 6.04
CA LEU A 53 -22.29 -6.69 5.05
C LEU A 53 -20.98 -7.47 4.87
N TRP A 54 -20.35 -7.96 5.94
CA TRP A 54 -19.11 -8.73 5.83
C TRP A 54 -19.32 -10.12 5.21
N ASN A 55 -20.44 -10.78 5.48
CA ASN A 55 -20.79 -12.07 4.88
C ASN A 55 -21.03 -11.91 3.37
N GLU A 56 -21.78 -10.88 2.97
CA GLU A 56 -21.99 -10.56 1.56
C GLU A 56 -20.66 -10.21 0.89
N HIS A 57 -19.83 -9.37 1.52
CA HIS A 57 -18.50 -9.02 1.01
C HIS A 57 -17.66 -10.28 0.76
N ALA A 58 -17.62 -11.23 1.69
CA ALA A 58 -16.84 -12.45 1.52
C ALA A 58 -17.30 -13.27 0.30
N SER A 59 -18.62 -13.38 0.11
CA SER A 59 -19.22 -14.06 -1.04
C SER A 59 -18.89 -13.37 -2.37
N LEU A 60 -19.03 -12.04 -2.42
CA LEU A 60 -18.78 -11.27 -3.64
C LEU A 60 -17.28 -11.14 -3.97
N SER A 61 -16.41 -11.09 -2.95
CA SER A 61 -14.96 -11.12 -3.16
C SER A 61 -14.51 -12.46 -3.78
N GLN A 62 -15.16 -13.58 -3.41
CA GLN A 62 -14.88 -14.86 -4.07
C GLN A 62 -15.31 -14.84 -5.54
N GLN A 63 -16.47 -14.28 -5.85
CA GLN A 63 -16.92 -14.11 -7.25
C GLN A 63 -15.97 -13.21 -8.05
N LEU A 64 -15.47 -12.13 -7.42
CA LEU A 64 -14.48 -11.27 -8.06
C LEU A 64 -13.15 -12.00 -8.30
N CYS A 65 -12.71 -12.82 -7.34
CA CYS A 65 -11.49 -13.64 -7.51
C CYS A 65 -11.60 -14.56 -8.73
N ASP A 66 -12.75 -15.21 -8.91
CA ASP A 66 -13.00 -16.08 -10.06
C ASP A 66 -13.10 -15.29 -11.38
N LEU A 67 -13.73 -14.11 -11.35
CA LEU A 67 -13.76 -13.19 -12.49
C LEU A 67 -12.35 -12.73 -12.88
N VAL A 68 -11.51 -12.32 -11.92
CA VAL A 68 -10.12 -11.92 -12.17
C VAL A 68 -9.34 -13.02 -12.87
N LYS A 69 -9.45 -14.29 -12.42
CA LYS A 69 -8.82 -15.45 -13.07
C LYS A 69 -9.31 -15.66 -14.51
N ASN A 70 -10.61 -15.52 -14.74
CA ASN A 70 -11.20 -15.67 -16.08
C ASN A 70 -10.71 -14.56 -17.02
N VAL A 71 -10.63 -13.33 -16.50
CA VAL A 71 -10.14 -12.17 -17.28
C VAL A 71 -8.64 -12.31 -17.56
N GLU A 72 -7.85 -12.75 -16.61
CA GLU A 72 -6.40 -12.96 -16.77
C GLU A 72 -6.09 -14.09 -17.76
N SER A 73 -6.84 -15.18 -17.71
CA SER A 73 -6.69 -16.30 -18.67
C SER A 73 -7.23 -15.99 -20.07
N GLY A 74 -7.95 -14.89 -20.24
CA GLY A 74 -8.61 -14.53 -21.49
C GLY A 74 -9.90 -15.31 -21.79
N SER A 75 -10.40 -16.09 -20.82
CA SER A 75 -11.68 -16.81 -20.93
C SER A 75 -12.89 -15.85 -20.92
N GLU A 76 -12.69 -14.67 -20.37
CA GLU A 76 -13.72 -13.62 -20.30
C GLU A 76 -13.10 -12.24 -20.56
N SER A 77 -13.83 -11.36 -21.23
CA SER A 77 -13.40 -9.97 -21.43
C SER A 77 -13.98 -9.08 -20.34
N GLY A 78 -13.15 -8.65 -19.39
CA GLY A 78 -13.59 -7.74 -18.33
C GLY A 78 -14.11 -6.38 -18.84
N TRP A 79 -13.71 -5.97 -20.05
CA TRP A 79 -14.18 -4.74 -20.69
C TRP A 79 -15.63 -4.80 -21.20
N SER A 80 -16.10 -5.97 -21.58
CA SER A 80 -17.44 -6.15 -22.15
C SER A 80 -18.53 -6.36 -21.08
N LEU A 81 -18.15 -6.57 -19.84
CA LEU A 81 -19.10 -6.79 -18.76
C LEU A 81 -19.84 -5.49 -18.39
N LYS A 82 -21.13 -5.64 -18.07
CA LYS A 82 -21.98 -4.54 -17.66
C LYS A 82 -21.67 -4.12 -16.21
N ASP A 83 -21.69 -2.81 -15.97
CA ASP A 83 -21.71 -2.28 -14.60
C ASP A 83 -23.07 -2.51 -13.94
N HIS A 84 -23.04 -2.83 -12.68
CA HIS A 84 -24.21 -2.95 -11.83
C HIS A 84 -24.24 -1.82 -10.80
N HIS A 85 -25.42 -1.51 -10.28
CA HIS A 85 -25.60 -0.60 -9.17
C HIS A 85 -26.84 -1.03 -8.37
N PRO A 86 -26.74 -1.32 -7.08
CA PRO A 86 -25.49 -1.37 -6.30
C PRO A 86 -24.57 -2.56 -6.68
N ASN A 87 -23.29 -2.44 -6.37
CA ASN A 87 -22.25 -3.40 -6.70
C ASN A 87 -21.25 -3.60 -5.54
N LEU A 88 -20.25 -4.47 -5.73
CA LEU A 88 -19.24 -4.77 -4.70
C LEU A 88 -18.46 -3.51 -4.25
N LEU A 89 -18.22 -2.53 -5.14
CA LEU A 89 -17.53 -1.31 -4.75
C LEU A 89 -18.40 -0.44 -3.83
N ASP A 90 -19.73 -0.38 -4.08
CA ASP A 90 -20.68 0.30 -3.19
C ASP A 90 -20.74 -0.37 -1.81
N LEU A 91 -20.71 -1.72 -1.78
CA LEU A 91 -20.66 -2.49 -0.53
C LEU A 91 -19.39 -2.20 0.27
N LYS A 92 -18.23 -2.11 -0.42
CA LYS A 92 -16.96 -1.72 0.23
C LYS A 92 -17.02 -0.32 0.81
N GLY A 93 -17.64 0.63 0.10
CA GLY A 93 -17.89 1.99 0.58
C GLY A 93 -18.71 1.99 1.88
N ALA A 94 -19.78 1.18 1.95
CA ALA A 94 -20.57 1.03 3.16
C ALA A 94 -19.75 0.46 4.33
N LEU A 95 -18.95 -0.58 4.08
CA LEU A 95 -18.11 -1.21 5.10
C LEU A 95 -17.08 -0.23 5.67
N VAL A 96 -16.33 0.49 4.83
CA VAL A 96 -15.31 1.43 5.34
C VAL A 96 -15.93 2.61 6.09
N ASN A 97 -17.15 3.04 5.74
CA ASN A 97 -17.85 4.07 6.48
C ASN A 97 -18.23 3.57 7.89
N ARG A 98 -18.70 2.31 8.03
CA ARG A 98 -18.94 1.68 9.33
C ARG A 98 -17.67 1.45 10.13
N MET A 99 -16.58 1.05 9.48
CA MET A 99 -15.26 0.95 10.12
C MET A 99 -14.77 2.30 10.66
N LEU A 100 -15.16 3.41 10.08
CA LEU A 100 -14.81 4.75 10.55
C LEU A 100 -15.54 5.13 11.85
N GLU A 101 -16.78 4.64 12.05
CA GLU A 101 -17.59 4.87 13.26
C GLU A 101 -16.98 4.21 14.51
N HIS A 102 -16.28 3.08 14.32
CA HIS A 102 -15.53 2.36 15.36
C HIS A 102 -14.14 2.05 14.85
N CYS A 103 -13.32 3.09 14.68
CA CYS A 103 -12.09 3.06 13.90
C CYS A 103 -11.21 1.84 14.19
N ASN A 104 -11.14 0.94 13.20
CA ASN A 104 -10.32 -0.28 13.19
C ASN A 104 -9.53 -0.46 11.89
N PHE A 105 -9.20 0.61 11.18
CA PHE A 105 -8.41 0.51 9.94
C PHE A 105 -7.01 -0.05 10.16
N CYS A 106 -6.40 0.22 11.31
CA CYS A 106 -5.07 -0.28 11.66
C CYS A 106 -5.04 -0.93 13.04
N GLU A 107 -3.96 -1.60 13.35
CA GLU A 107 -3.79 -2.39 14.58
C GLU A 107 -3.71 -1.55 15.88
N TRP A 108 -3.84 -0.23 15.79
CA TRP A 108 -4.13 0.58 16.96
C TRP A 108 -5.55 0.34 17.47
N ASP A 109 -6.47 -0.09 16.60
CA ASP A 109 -7.85 -0.43 16.96
C ASP A 109 -8.42 0.59 17.96
N CYS A 110 -8.39 1.87 17.57
CA CYS A 110 -8.72 2.98 18.47
C CYS A 110 -10.16 2.96 18.93
N LYS A 111 -11.07 2.40 18.11
CA LYS A 111 -12.53 2.34 18.34
C LYS A 111 -13.21 3.69 18.56
N VAL A 112 -12.52 4.78 18.22
CA VAL A 112 -13.10 6.12 18.25
C VAL A 112 -14.04 6.31 17.07
N ASN A 113 -15.11 7.09 17.26
CA ASN A 113 -16.00 7.48 16.16
C ASN A 113 -15.40 8.66 15.40
N ARG A 114 -14.61 8.36 14.36
CA ARG A 114 -14.00 9.40 13.50
C ARG A 114 -15.04 10.12 12.64
N ALA A 115 -16.17 9.46 12.33
CA ALA A 115 -17.27 10.10 11.59
C ALA A 115 -17.88 11.28 12.37
N GLU A 116 -17.89 11.22 13.71
CA GLU A 116 -18.33 12.30 14.60
C GLU A 116 -17.20 13.27 15.00
N GLY A 117 -16.05 13.24 14.32
CA GLY A 117 -14.94 14.14 14.59
C GLY A 117 -14.03 13.74 15.74
N LYS A 118 -14.17 12.51 16.29
CA LYS A 118 -13.20 12.00 17.28
C LYS A 118 -11.88 11.66 16.58
N ILE A 119 -10.78 11.87 17.29
CA ILE A 119 -9.44 11.71 16.74
C ILE A 119 -8.82 10.40 17.24
N GLY A 120 -8.30 9.59 16.32
CA GLY A 120 -7.55 8.36 16.61
C GLY A 120 -6.06 8.64 16.92
N PHE A 121 -5.28 7.56 17.08
CA PHE A 121 -3.83 7.63 17.27
C PHE A 121 -3.13 8.38 16.12
N CYS A 122 -3.61 8.20 14.89
CA CYS A 122 -3.16 8.90 13.69
C CYS A 122 -3.50 10.41 13.67
N ARG A 123 -4.20 10.95 14.70
CA ARG A 123 -4.61 12.36 14.83
C ARG A 123 -5.58 12.85 13.75
N LEU A 124 -6.22 11.94 13.03
CA LEU A 124 -7.27 12.24 12.07
C LEU A 124 -8.66 11.94 12.65
N ASP A 125 -9.60 12.80 12.31
CA ASP A 125 -11.03 12.51 12.29
C ASP A 125 -11.43 11.95 10.92
N ARG A 126 -12.64 12.21 10.43
CA ARG A 126 -13.10 11.79 9.11
C ARG A 126 -12.44 12.52 7.94
N THR A 127 -11.69 13.60 8.20
CA THR A 127 -11.09 14.44 7.16
C THR A 127 -9.83 13.77 6.63
N THR A 128 -9.78 13.53 5.34
CA THR A 128 -8.58 13.11 4.62
C THR A 128 -7.85 14.34 4.09
N SER A 129 -6.53 14.36 4.22
CA SER A 129 -5.69 15.44 3.72
C SER A 129 -4.63 14.92 2.77
N VAL A 130 -4.47 15.60 1.62
CA VAL A 130 -3.43 15.32 0.62
C VAL A 130 -2.39 16.42 0.69
N GLY A 131 -1.16 16.07 1.07
CA GLY A 131 -0.04 17.02 1.17
C GLY A 131 0.50 17.42 -0.20
N SER A 132 0.50 16.50 -1.17
CA SER A 132 0.89 16.77 -2.56
C SER A 132 0.50 15.58 -3.47
N PHE A 133 0.46 15.84 -4.77
CA PHE A 133 0.30 14.80 -5.79
C PHE A 133 1.04 15.20 -7.06
N PHE A 134 1.71 14.24 -7.70
CA PHE A 134 2.46 14.47 -8.94
C PHE A 134 2.91 13.15 -9.56
N ARG A 135 3.36 13.20 -10.80
CA ARG A 135 4.00 12.04 -11.46
C ARG A 135 5.44 11.87 -10.95
N HIS A 136 5.64 10.90 -10.07
CA HIS A 136 6.91 10.60 -9.44
C HIS A 136 7.75 9.66 -10.30
N TYR A 137 9.03 10.00 -10.50
CA TYR A 137 9.97 9.22 -11.30
C TYR A 137 11.08 8.54 -10.48
N GLY A 138 11.04 8.67 -9.18
CA GLY A 138 12.00 8.08 -8.23
C GLY A 138 11.56 6.74 -7.64
N GLU A 139 10.45 6.15 -8.11
CA GLU A 139 9.95 4.85 -7.67
C GLU A 139 10.75 3.69 -8.31
N GLU A 140 10.45 2.47 -7.92
CA GLU A 140 10.96 1.25 -8.51
C GLU A 140 10.73 1.22 -10.03
N ALA A 141 11.70 0.71 -10.78
CA ALA A 141 11.69 0.75 -12.25
C ALA A 141 10.38 0.28 -12.89
N PRO A 142 9.72 -0.84 -12.43
CA PRO A 142 8.45 -1.27 -13.00
C PRO A 142 7.30 -0.28 -12.83
N LEU A 143 7.36 0.62 -11.84
CA LEU A 143 6.28 1.56 -11.51
C LEU A 143 6.32 2.83 -12.35
N ILE A 144 7.45 3.11 -13.01
CA ILE A 144 7.66 4.34 -13.78
C ILE A 144 6.90 4.33 -15.12
N GLY A 145 6.46 3.16 -15.56
CA GLY A 145 5.66 3.01 -16.77
C GLY A 145 6.44 2.54 -17.99
N VAL A 146 5.74 2.45 -19.11
CA VAL A 146 6.24 1.97 -20.39
C VAL A 146 5.84 2.90 -21.53
N GLU A 147 6.68 3.03 -22.56
CA GLU A 147 6.42 3.74 -23.81
C GLU A 147 5.83 5.16 -23.62
N ARG A 148 4.48 5.29 -23.75
CA ARG A 148 3.78 6.58 -23.73
C ARG A 148 3.34 7.01 -22.34
N LYS A 149 3.37 6.11 -21.34
CA LYS A 149 3.07 6.42 -19.95
C LYS A 149 4.36 6.63 -19.17
N GLY A 150 4.37 7.61 -18.28
CA GLY A 150 5.59 7.90 -17.52
C GLY A 150 5.35 8.57 -16.19
N GLY A 151 6.04 8.04 -15.19
CA GLY A 151 5.91 8.40 -13.78
C GLY A 151 4.79 7.66 -13.07
N SER A 152 5.01 7.34 -11.81
CA SER A 152 3.97 6.87 -10.89
C SER A 152 3.10 8.06 -10.47
N GLY A 153 1.79 7.99 -10.67
CA GLY A 153 0.84 9.02 -10.23
C GLY A 153 0.68 8.95 -8.72
N THR A 154 1.58 9.61 -8.01
CA THR A 154 1.74 9.46 -6.57
C THR A 154 0.93 10.51 -5.82
N ILE A 155 0.09 10.06 -4.89
CA ILE A 155 -0.75 10.89 -4.02
C ILE A 155 -0.23 10.73 -2.59
N PHE A 156 0.31 11.80 -2.01
CA PHE A 156 0.87 11.82 -0.66
C PHE A 156 -0.15 12.25 0.37
N PHE A 157 -0.66 11.28 1.15
CA PHE A 157 -1.55 11.56 2.28
C PHE A 157 -0.77 12.10 3.48
N GLU A 158 -1.41 12.94 4.27
CA GLU A 158 -0.84 13.42 5.52
C GLU A 158 -1.22 12.51 6.70
N SER A 159 -0.36 12.54 7.71
CA SER A 159 -0.43 11.70 8.90
C SER A 159 -0.07 10.24 8.69
N CYS A 160 0.12 9.49 9.78
CA CYS A 160 0.53 8.09 9.78
C CYS A 160 0.09 7.41 11.09
N ASN A 161 -0.14 6.11 11.02
CA ASN A 161 -0.33 5.26 12.18
C ASN A 161 0.99 4.77 12.82
N CYS A 162 2.15 5.07 12.19
CA CYS A 162 3.48 4.85 12.73
C CYS A 162 4.19 6.18 12.96
N HIS A 163 4.91 6.32 14.09
CA HIS A 163 5.68 7.52 14.40
C HIS A 163 7.17 7.22 14.34
N CYS A 164 7.66 6.81 13.16
CA CYS A 164 9.06 6.44 12.96
C CYS A 164 10.00 7.60 13.29
N VAL A 165 10.91 7.37 14.23
CA VAL A 165 11.88 8.39 14.67
C VAL A 165 12.86 8.79 13.56
N PHE A 166 12.98 7.97 12.51
CA PHE A 166 13.83 8.16 11.33
C PHE A 166 13.04 8.50 10.06
N CYS A 167 11.77 8.87 10.17
CA CYS A 167 10.91 9.08 8.99
C CYS A 167 11.44 10.19 8.09
N GLN A 168 11.70 9.89 6.82
CA GLN A 168 12.14 10.86 5.83
C GLN A 168 11.02 11.83 5.41
N ASN A 169 9.77 11.34 5.48
CA ASN A 169 8.56 12.12 5.19
C ASN A 169 7.89 12.69 6.46
N TRP A 170 8.68 12.91 7.52
CA TRP A 170 8.14 13.31 8.83
C TRP A 170 7.30 14.59 8.79
N SER A 171 7.58 15.51 7.87
CA SER A 171 6.87 16.78 7.72
C SER A 171 5.38 16.60 7.40
N ILE A 172 5.02 15.56 6.65
CA ILE A 172 3.63 15.23 6.31
C ILE A 172 3.09 14.09 7.17
N SER A 173 3.94 13.14 7.59
CA SER A 173 3.48 11.92 8.29
C SER A 173 3.27 12.09 9.79
N GLN A 174 3.87 13.11 10.42
CA GLN A 174 3.86 13.26 11.88
C GLN A 174 3.41 14.65 12.33
N PRO A 175 2.18 15.07 12.01
CA PRO A 175 1.66 16.33 12.51
C PRO A 175 1.59 16.29 14.04
N LYS A 176 2.07 17.35 14.73
CA LYS A 176 2.01 17.43 16.19
C LYS A 176 0.59 17.52 16.71
N THR A 177 -0.27 18.18 15.97
CA THR A 177 -1.71 18.31 16.22
C THR A 177 -2.45 18.31 14.88
N LYS A 178 -3.79 18.16 14.89
CA LYS A 178 -4.61 18.32 13.68
C LYS A 178 -4.39 19.67 12.98
N MET A 179 -4.08 20.72 13.73
CA MET A 179 -3.79 22.06 13.16
C MET A 179 -2.48 22.14 12.37
N ASN A 180 -1.62 21.14 12.48
CA ASN A 180 -0.38 21.08 11.70
C ASN A 180 -0.54 20.28 10.40
N ILE A 181 -1.74 19.78 10.09
CA ILE A 181 -2.12 19.21 8.80
C ILE A 181 -2.40 20.39 7.88
N ILE A 182 -1.58 20.56 6.86
CA ILE A 182 -1.58 21.74 5.98
C ILE A 182 -1.93 21.44 4.53
N GLY A 183 -2.06 20.15 4.19
CA GLY A 183 -2.44 19.70 2.87
C GLY A 183 -3.90 20.04 2.52
N GLU A 184 -4.28 19.78 1.29
CA GLU A 184 -5.64 19.95 0.80
C GLU A 184 -6.56 18.94 1.48
N ALA A 185 -7.61 19.40 2.18
CA ALA A 185 -8.67 18.53 2.66
C ALA A 185 -9.52 18.06 1.47
N VAL A 186 -9.55 16.76 1.22
CA VAL A 186 -10.21 16.18 0.05
C VAL A 186 -11.45 15.39 0.40
N THR A 187 -12.49 15.56 -0.42
CA THR A 187 -13.64 14.67 -0.46
C THR A 187 -13.36 13.47 -1.38
N PRO A 188 -14.17 12.40 -1.35
CA PRO A 188 -14.05 11.31 -2.32
C PRO A 188 -14.08 11.79 -3.78
N VAL A 189 -14.95 12.74 -4.12
CA VAL A 189 -15.02 13.34 -5.47
C VAL A 189 -13.71 14.02 -5.83
N ARG A 190 -13.18 14.88 -4.93
CA ARG A 190 -11.93 15.59 -5.19
C ARG A 190 -10.73 14.65 -5.32
N LEU A 191 -10.69 13.58 -4.53
CA LEU A 191 -9.62 12.57 -4.63
C LEU A 191 -9.70 11.80 -5.96
N ALA A 192 -10.91 11.51 -6.46
CA ALA A 192 -11.10 10.94 -7.78
C ALA A 192 -10.63 11.90 -8.90
N GLU A 193 -10.96 13.21 -8.79
CA GLU A 193 -10.46 14.22 -9.73
C GLU A 193 -8.94 14.27 -9.79
N ILE A 194 -8.26 14.24 -8.63
CA ILE A 194 -6.79 14.18 -8.57
C ILE A 194 -6.25 12.93 -9.29
N ALA A 195 -6.86 11.78 -9.07
CA ALA A 195 -6.44 10.55 -9.74
C ALA A 195 -6.66 10.59 -11.27
N GLU A 196 -7.79 11.15 -11.72
CA GLU A 196 -8.10 11.36 -13.15
C GLU A 196 -7.15 12.39 -13.79
N GLU A 197 -6.79 13.46 -13.08
CA GLU A 197 -5.79 14.45 -13.53
C GLU A 197 -4.44 13.78 -13.79
N LEU A 198 -3.92 13.03 -12.80
CA LEU A 198 -2.68 12.27 -12.94
C LEU A 198 -2.72 11.26 -14.10
N ALA A 199 -3.86 10.56 -14.26
CA ALA A 199 -4.07 9.62 -15.36
C ALA A 199 -4.06 10.35 -16.73
N SER A 200 -4.73 11.49 -16.82
CA SER A 200 -4.79 12.32 -18.03
C SER A 200 -3.43 12.89 -18.45
N GLU A 201 -2.57 13.19 -17.45
CA GLU A 201 -1.18 13.60 -17.65
C GLU A 201 -0.27 12.45 -18.12
N GLY A 202 -0.77 11.22 -18.11
CA GLY A 202 -0.04 10.03 -18.57
C GLY A 202 0.68 9.27 -17.46
N ALA A 203 0.21 9.35 -16.21
CA ALA A 203 0.71 8.48 -15.14
C ALA A 203 0.52 7.00 -15.50
N ALA A 204 1.45 6.16 -15.09
CA ALA A 204 1.42 4.72 -15.33
C ALA A 204 0.46 3.97 -14.37
N ASN A 205 0.21 4.53 -13.22
CA ASN A 205 -0.60 4.00 -12.11
C ASN A 205 -1.04 5.13 -11.20
N ILE A 206 -1.91 4.83 -10.23
CA ILE A 206 -2.16 5.68 -9.07
C ILE A 206 -1.54 5.01 -7.84
N ASN A 207 -0.60 5.68 -7.22
CA ASN A 207 0.17 5.22 -6.06
C ASN A 207 -0.29 5.96 -4.81
N TYR A 208 -1.11 5.29 -4.00
CA TYR A 208 -1.56 5.81 -2.71
C TYR A 208 -0.47 5.61 -1.67
N VAL A 209 0.08 6.70 -1.15
CA VAL A 209 1.26 6.73 -0.27
C VAL A 209 1.20 7.94 0.68
N GLY A 210 2.30 8.34 1.23
CA GLY A 210 2.46 9.57 2.02
C GLY A 210 2.97 9.30 3.42
N GLY A 211 2.19 9.66 4.42
CA GLY A 211 2.30 9.13 5.76
C GLY A 211 1.89 7.66 5.75
N GLU A 212 0.58 7.41 5.70
CA GLU A 212 0.03 6.05 5.56
C GLU A 212 -1.38 6.11 4.94
N PRO A 213 -1.63 5.51 3.77
CA PRO A 213 -2.93 5.61 3.10
C PRO A 213 -4.04 4.83 3.82
N THR A 214 -3.71 3.79 4.60
CA THR A 214 -4.71 2.95 5.29
C THR A 214 -5.59 3.75 6.24
N ILE A 215 -5.07 4.81 6.85
CA ILE A 215 -5.86 5.64 7.78
C ILE A 215 -6.92 6.49 7.07
N ASP A 216 -6.82 6.62 5.74
CA ASP A 216 -7.74 7.34 4.85
C ASP A 216 -8.55 6.41 3.93
N LEU A 217 -8.59 5.12 4.25
CA LEU A 217 -9.21 4.06 3.45
C LEU A 217 -10.67 4.39 3.08
N HIS A 218 -11.43 5.03 3.97
CA HIS A 218 -12.82 5.42 3.71
C HIS A 218 -12.95 6.40 2.54
N THR A 219 -12.10 7.42 2.47
CA THR A 219 -12.11 8.40 1.37
C THR A 219 -11.59 7.76 0.09
N ILE A 220 -10.53 6.94 0.17
CA ILE A 220 -9.95 6.26 -1.00
C ILE A 220 -10.98 5.32 -1.63
N VAL A 221 -11.60 4.43 -0.86
CA VAL A 221 -12.58 3.47 -1.40
C VAL A 221 -13.78 4.19 -2.01
N ASN A 222 -14.34 5.19 -1.32
CA ASN A 222 -15.46 5.96 -1.85
C ASN A 222 -15.07 6.77 -3.10
N SER A 223 -13.82 7.21 -3.25
CA SER A 223 -13.38 7.94 -4.46
C SER A 223 -13.41 7.07 -5.71
N LEU A 224 -13.17 5.77 -5.58
CA LEU A 224 -13.17 4.86 -6.71
C LEU A 224 -14.53 4.75 -7.41
N THR A 225 -15.63 5.06 -6.72
CA THR A 225 -16.96 5.11 -7.36
C THR A 225 -17.11 6.27 -8.35
N HIS A 226 -16.29 7.31 -8.22
CA HIS A 226 -16.28 8.50 -9.06
C HIS A 226 -15.22 8.47 -10.17
N MET A 227 -14.30 7.50 -10.16
CA MET A 227 -13.30 7.35 -11.21
C MET A 227 -13.88 6.67 -12.43
N SER A 228 -13.55 7.16 -13.63
CA SER A 228 -13.94 6.58 -14.92
C SER A 228 -12.78 5.89 -15.63
N THR A 229 -11.56 6.33 -15.38
CA THR A 229 -10.36 5.81 -16.03
C THR A 229 -9.90 4.51 -15.34
N SER A 230 -9.77 3.45 -16.15
CA SER A 230 -9.12 2.23 -15.68
C SER A 230 -7.60 2.43 -15.66
N ILE A 231 -7.04 2.49 -14.46
CA ILE A 231 -5.60 2.67 -14.21
C ILE A 231 -5.23 1.81 -13.00
N PRO A 232 -4.07 1.12 -13.00
CA PRO A 232 -3.72 0.25 -11.88
C PRO A 232 -3.52 1.04 -10.60
N LEU A 233 -4.03 0.50 -9.49
CA LEU A 233 -3.89 1.06 -8.15
C LEU A 233 -2.74 0.38 -7.41
N ILE A 234 -1.83 1.19 -6.86
CA ILE A 234 -0.72 0.76 -6.02
C ILE A 234 -1.02 1.09 -4.56
N TRP A 235 -0.87 0.10 -3.69
CA TRP A 235 -0.98 0.28 -2.25
C TRP A 235 0.40 0.30 -1.60
N ASN A 236 0.90 1.51 -1.33
CA ASN A 236 2.23 1.78 -0.78
C ASN A 236 2.10 2.08 0.72
N SER A 237 2.30 1.04 1.55
CA SER A 237 1.89 1.05 2.95
C SER A 237 2.94 0.43 3.88
N ASN A 238 2.93 0.86 5.14
CA ASN A 238 3.70 0.24 6.22
C ASN A 238 3.10 -1.08 6.71
N MET A 239 1.95 -1.49 6.19
CA MET A 239 1.22 -2.75 6.45
C MET A 239 0.79 -2.99 7.91
N TYR A 240 0.89 -2.02 8.80
CA TYR A 240 0.39 -2.15 10.17
C TYR A 240 -1.13 -1.87 10.23
N CYS A 241 -1.88 -2.67 9.49
CA CYS A 241 -3.33 -2.57 9.31
C CYS A 241 -4.04 -3.87 9.68
N THR A 242 -5.34 -3.77 9.92
CA THR A 242 -6.19 -4.91 10.29
C THR A 242 -6.51 -5.82 9.10
N MET A 243 -6.97 -7.04 9.37
CA MET A 243 -7.43 -7.95 8.32
C MET A 243 -8.69 -7.47 7.61
N GLU A 244 -9.54 -6.70 8.28
CA GLU A 244 -10.69 -6.06 7.66
C GLU A 244 -10.23 -5.09 6.56
N SER A 245 -9.24 -4.24 6.85
CA SER A 245 -8.64 -3.36 5.83
C SER A 245 -7.98 -4.15 4.71
N MET A 246 -7.26 -5.22 5.01
CA MET A 246 -6.63 -6.09 4.00
C MET A 246 -7.68 -6.72 3.07
N ARG A 247 -8.80 -7.21 3.60
CA ARG A 247 -9.90 -7.81 2.80
C ARG A 247 -10.53 -6.78 1.86
N ILE A 248 -10.76 -5.55 2.33
CA ILE A 248 -11.25 -4.46 1.46
C ILE A 248 -10.27 -4.21 0.32
N LEU A 249 -8.97 -4.10 0.63
CA LEU A 249 -7.92 -3.74 -0.30
C LEU A 249 -7.59 -4.83 -1.33
N ALA A 250 -7.73 -6.12 -0.98
CA ALA A 250 -7.40 -7.24 -1.85
C ALA A 250 -8.10 -7.17 -3.22
N ASP A 251 -9.33 -6.70 -3.21
CA ASP A 251 -10.18 -6.59 -4.39
C ASP A 251 -9.96 -5.28 -5.20
N LEU A 252 -9.14 -4.38 -4.68
CA LEU A 252 -8.92 -3.05 -5.26
C LEU A 252 -7.48 -2.84 -5.74
N THR A 253 -6.53 -3.52 -5.10
CA THR A 253 -5.10 -3.31 -5.31
C THR A 253 -4.58 -4.15 -6.47
N ASP A 254 -4.01 -3.50 -7.48
CA ASP A 254 -3.39 -4.18 -8.61
C ASP A 254 -1.92 -4.51 -8.34
N LEU A 255 -1.24 -3.68 -7.53
CA LEU A 255 0.13 -3.92 -7.06
C LEU A 255 0.29 -3.48 -5.61
N TRP A 256 0.78 -4.39 -4.79
CA TRP A 256 1.17 -4.12 -3.42
C TRP A 256 2.62 -3.64 -3.37
N LEU A 257 2.85 -2.56 -2.64
CA LEU A 257 4.18 -1.97 -2.40
C LEU A 257 4.42 -1.81 -0.90
N PRO A 258 4.45 -2.92 -0.16
CA PRO A 258 4.53 -2.91 1.29
C PRO A 258 5.95 -2.71 1.81
N ASP A 259 6.05 -2.05 2.98
CA ASP A 259 7.29 -1.98 3.73
C ASP A 259 7.37 -3.09 4.79
N PHE A 260 8.49 -3.81 4.88
CA PHE A 260 8.85 -4.65 6.02
C PHE A 260 10.11 -4.09 6.68
N LYS A 261 9.94 -3.29 7.74
CA LYS A 261 11.04 -2.48 8.31
C LYS A 261 11.81 -3.20 9.42
N PHE A 262 11.14 -3.92 10.32
CA PHE A 262 11.75 -4.55 11.48
C PHE A 262 11.20 -5.94 11.73
N TRP A 263 12.10 -6.88 12.09
CA TRP A 263 11.73 -8.23 12.48
C TRP A 263 11.43 -8.35 13.99
N ARG A 264 12.08 -7.53 14.82
CA ARG A 264 11.92 -7.59 16.28
C ARG A 264 10.96 -6.50 16.78
N ASP A 265 10.07 -6.89 17.68
CA ASP A 265 9.15 -5.97 18.35
C ASP A 265 9.88 -4.84 19.09
N GLU A 266 11.02 -5.14 19.74
CA GLU A 266 11.81 -4.14 20.45
C GLU A 266 12.29 -3.04 19.49
N CYS A 267 12.74 -3.41 18.30
CA CYS A 267 13.15 -2.46 17.27
C CYS A 267 11.95 -1.64 16.79
N ALA A 268 10.83 -2.28 16.49
CA ALA A 268 9.63 -1.59 16.05
C ALA A 268 9.05 -0.65 17.12
N LYS A 269 8.96 -1.09 18.36
CA LYS A 269 8.51 -0.27 19.50
C LYS A 269 9.40 0.95 19.71
N ARG A 270 10.72 0.75 19.69
CA ARG A 270 11.69 1.84 19.89
C ARG A 270 11.73 2.83 18.75
N LEU A 271 11.67 2.34 17.50
CA LEU A 271 11.96 3.14 16.30
C LEU A 271 10.72 3.58 15.51
N MET A 272 9.58 2.89 15.66
CA MET A 272 8.33 3.22 14.96
C MET A 272 7.18 3.57 15.90
N TRP A 273 7.35 3.37 17.21
CA TRP A 273 6.32 3.56 18.24
C TRP A 273 5.05 2.72 18.01
N VAL A 274 5.21 1.53 17.47
CA VAL A 274 4.14 0.55 17.24
C VAL A 274 4.34 -0.70 18.11
N GLY A 275 3.40 -1.63 18.08
CA GLY A 275 3.51 -2.89 18.82
C GLY A 275 3.04 -2.81 20.28
N ALA A 276 2.33 -1.76 20.65
CA ALA A 276 1.76 -1.65 22.01
C ALA A 276 0.51 -2.53 22.16
N LYS A 277 -0.30 -2.69 21.10
CA LYS A 277 -1.51 -3.53 21.09
C LYS A 277 -1.28 -4.84 20.35
N ALA A 278 -0.65 -4.79 19.19
CA ALA A 278 -0.35 -5.97 18.37
C ALA A 278 1.13 -5.96 17.99
N SER A 279 1.76 -7.13 17.96
CA SER A 279 3.15 -7.29 17.52
C SER A 279 3.30 -6.82 16.08
N TYR A 280 4.24 -5.88 15.83
CA TYR A 280 4.48 -5.36 14.50
C TYR A 280 4.92 -6.46 13.51
N PRO A 281 5.93 -7.29 13.80
CA PRO A 281 6.35 -8.31 12.86
C PRO A 281 5.27 -9.36 12.59
N GLU A 282 4.46 -9.74 13.59
CA GLU A 282 3.38 -10.71 13.37
C GLU A 282 2.29 -10.15 12.46
N VAL A 283 1.89 -8.90 12.68
CA VAL A 283 0.91 -8.21 11.82
C VAL A 283 1.44 -8.10 10.39
N VAL A 284 2.67 -7.63 10.23
CA VAL A 284 3.25 -7.39 8.92
C VAL A 284 3.50 -8.70 8.17
N LYS A 285 4.00 -9.75 8.82
CA LYS A 285 4.12 -11.10 8.23
C LYS A 285 2.78 -11.60 7.69
N ARG A 286 1.74 -11.57 8.55
CA ARG A 286 0.38 -11.98 8.16
C ARG A 286 -0.11 -11.21 6.92
N ASN A 287 0.05 -9.90 6.93
CA ASN A 287 -0.44 -9.03 5.86
C ASN A 287 0.36 -9.20 4.56
N HIS A 288 1.68 -9.47 4.64
CA HIS A 288 2.50 -9.78 3.45
C HIS A 288 2.10 -11.10 2.81
N ILE A 289 1.88 -12.16 3.60
CA ILE A 289 1.40 -13.45 3.08
C ILE A 289 0.06 -13.23 2.37
N PHE A 290 -0.88 -12.57 3.04
CA PHE A 290 -2.20 -12.29 2.48
C PHE A 290 -2.09 -11.47 1.16
N ALA A 291 -1.28 -10.42 1.13
CA ALA A 291 -1.10 -9.59 -0.06
C ALA A 291 -0.50 -10.37 -1.24
N ALA A 292 0.50 -11.23 -0.98
CA ALA A 292 1.14 -12.06 -2.00
C ALA A 292 0.19 -13.12 -2.62
N GLU A 293 -0.88 -13.48 -1.92
CA GLU A 293 -1.94 -14.37 -2.42
C GLU A 293 -2.97 -13.63 -3.28
N HIS A 294 -3.02 -12.28 -3.17
CA HIS A 294 -4.08 -11.47 -3.77
C HIS A 294 -3.59 -10.49 -4.84
N GLY A 295 -2.35 -10.57 -5.29
CA GLY A 295 -1.89 -9.71 -6.38
C GLY A 295 -0.38 -9.59 -6.53
N SER A 296 0.04 -8.85 -7.55
CA SER A 296 1.45 -8.49 -7.80
C SER A 296 2.02 -7.74 -6.60
N MET A 297 3.31 -7.98 -6.28
CA MET A 297 3.90 -7.40 -5.06
C MET A 297 5.39 -7.12 -5.22
N ILE A 298 5.81 -5.93 -4.76
CA ILE A 298 7.21 -5.56 -4.56
C ILE A 298 7.39 -5.18 -3.10
N ILE A 299 8.06 -6.03 -2.32
CA ILE A 299 8.35 -5.75 -0.90
C ILE A 299 9.49 -4.76 -0.79
N ARG A 300 9.37 -3.76 0.07
CA ARG A 300 10.44 -2.81 0.36
C ARG A 300 11.04 -3.07 1.73
N HIS A 301 12.35 -3.29 1.76
CA HIS A 301 13.12 -3.39 3.00
C HIS A 301 14.22 -2.33 3.02
N LEU A 302 14.15 -1.41 3.98
CA LEU A 302 15.16 -0.38 4.17
C LEU A 302 16.30 -0.93 5.05
N VAL A 303 17.50 -1.02 4.48
CA VAL A 303 18.69 -1.44 5.22
C VAL A 303 19.05 -0.39 6.26
N MET A 304 18.86 -0.74 7.53
CA MET A 304 19.13 0.13 8.67
C MET A 304 20.49 -0.20 9.28
N PRO A 305 21.36 0.80 9.57
CA PRO A 305 22.65 0.55 10.19
C PRO A 305 22.46 -0.10 11.59
N GLY A 306 23.28 -1.11 11.88
CA GLY A 306 23.17 -1.87 13.14
C GLY A 306 22.05 -2.90 13.21
N HIS A 307 21.22 -3.04 12.14
CA HIS A 307 20.06 -3.93 12.15
C HIS A 307 20.13 -5.10 11.15
N ILE A 308 21.31 -5.40 10.59
CA ILE A 308 21.48 -6.47 9.62
C ILE A 308 21.10 -7.83 10.22
N GLU A 309 21.72 -8.21 11.34
CA GLU A 309 21.52 -9.51 11.97
C GLU A 309 20.16 -9.65 12.65
N CYS A 310 19.67 -8.58 13.28
CA CYS A 310 18.44 -8.65 14.08
C CYS A 310 17.16 -8.42 13.28
N CYS A 311 17.25 -7.82 12.09
CA CYS A 311 16.06 -7.47 11.29
C CYS A 311 16.21 -7.83 9.80
N THR A 312 17.27 -7.37 9.11
CA THR A 312 17.40 -7.58 7.65
C THR A 312 17.44 -9.06 7.29
N LYS A 313 18.36 -9.84 7.86
CA LYS A 313 18.47 -11.26 7.54
C LYS A 313 17.21 -12.05 7.87
N PRO A 314 16.63 -11.95 9.09
CA PRO A 314 15.37 -12.67 9.37
C PRO A 314 14.18 -12.27 8.51
N ILE A 315 14.11 -11.01 8.04
CA ILE A 315 13.08 -10.58 7.08
C ILE A 315 13.29 -11.28 5.73
N LEU A 316 14.55 -11.32 5.24
CA LEU A 316 14.88 -11.98 3.98
C LEU A 316 14.66 -13.50 4.03
N ASP A 317 15.00 -14.15 5.18
CA ASP A 317 14.68 -15.57 5.44
C ASP A 317 13.16 -15.80 5.32
N PHE A 318 12.36 -15.02 6.05
CA PHE A 318 10.91 -15.13 6.01
C PHE A 318 10.37 -14.96 4.59
N ILE A 319 10.83 -13.96 3.84
CA ILE A 319 10.37 -13.75 2.47
C ILE A 319 10.72 -14.97 1.60
N SER A 320 11.96 -15.45 1.66
CA SER A 320 12.41 -16.59 0.87
C SER A 320 11.64 -17.86 1.19
N GLU A 321 11.39 -18.14 2.47
CA GLU A 321 10.74 -19.37 2.92
C GLU A 321 9.23 -19.40 2.67
N THR A 322 8.56 -18.23 2.58
CA THR A 322 7.09 -18.18 2.58
C THR A 322 6.47 -17.66 1.28
N ILE A 323 7.06 -16.64 0.65
CA ILE A 323 6.45 -15.93 -0.48
C ILE A 323 7.46 -15.53 -1.57
N GLY A 324 8.72 -15.95 -1.44
CA GLY A 324 9.82 -15.50 -2.30
C GLY A 324 9.66 -15.86 -3.79
N ASP A 325 8.89 -16.91 -4.09
CA ASP A 325 8.54 -17.31 -5.45
C ASP A 325 7.51 -16.40 -6.15
N LYS A 326 6.79 -15.58 -5.40
CA LYS A 326 5.68 -14.73 -5.89
C LYS A 326 6.03 -13.25 -5.97
N VAL A 327 7.08 -12.79 -5.27
CA VAL A 327 7.33 -11.37 -5.04
C VAL A 327 8.68 -10.92 -5.55
N LEU A 328 8.80 -9.61 -5.83
CA LEU A 328 10.10 -8.95 -5.97
C LEU A 328 10.44 -8.26 -4.64
N VAL A 329 11.74 -8.09 -4.36
CA VAL A 329 12.20 -7.45 -3.12
C VAL A 329 13.06 -6.24 -3.46
N ASN A 330 12.65 -5.05 -3.05
CA ASN A 330 13.51 -3.86 -3.09
C ASN A 330 14.30 -3.75 -1.78
N ILE A 331 15.61 -4.02 -1.84
CA ILE A 331 16.55 -3.83 -0.73
C ILE A 331 17.11 -2.42 -0.82
N MET A 332 16.49 -1.50 -0.08
CA MET A 332 16.77 -0.07 -0.18
C MET A 332 18.00 0.31 0.64
N SER A 333 19.01 0.90 -0.01
CA SER A 333 20.26 1.36 0.60
C SER A 333 20.28 2.85 1.00
N GLN A 334 19.20 3.58 0.71
CA GLN A 334 19.12 5.04 0.83
C GLN A 334 18.78 5.57 2.22
N TYR A 335 18.95 4.77 3.29
CA TYR A 335 18.76 5.26 4.64
C TYR A 335 19.70 6.43 4.96
N TYR A 336 19.18 7.46 5.59
CA TYR A 336 19.95 8.51 6.25
C TYR A 336 19.26 8.94 7.55
N PRO A 337 20.01 9.39 8.57
CA PRO A 337 19.43 9.94 9.82
C PRO A 337 18.52 11.12 9.52
N SER A 338 17.25 11.00 9.88
CA SER A 338 16.23 12.03 9.66
C SER A 338 15.32 12.17 10.87
N ASN A 339 14.41 13.15 10.87
CA ASN A 339 13.43 13.43 11.90
C ASN A 339 14.07 13.59 13.30
N MET A 340 13.78 12.69 14.24
CA MET A 340 14.26 12.76 15.63
C MET A 340 15.70 12.27 15.80
N VAL A 341 16.23 11.49 14.87
CA VAL A 341 17.53 10.84 15.00
C VAL A 341 18.70 11.85 15.08
N PRO A 342 18.83 12.81 14.13
CA PRO A 342 19.92 13.78 14.18
C PRO A 342 19.84 14.74 15.37
N MET A 343 18.68 14.89 15.97
CA MET A 343 18.47 15.75 17.15
C MET A 343 18.76 15.01 18.47
N ASN A 344 18.81 13.66 18.45
CA ASN A 344 19.01 12.82 19.63
C ASN A 344 19.94 11.64 19.31
N PRO A 345 21.16 11.88 18.81
CA PRO A 345 22.06 10.80 18.38
C PRO A 345 22.48 9.88 19.53
N GLU A 346 22.52 10.39 20.77
CA GLU A 346 22.82 9.61 21.98
C GLU A 346 21.69 8.62 22.34
N LYS A 347 20.46 8.91 21.94
CA LYS A 347 19.29 8.03 22.15
C LYS A 347 19.19 6.96 21.05
N TYR A 348 19.70 7.27 19.87
CA TYR A 348 19.61 6.41 18.68
C TYR A 348 20.99 6.15 18.05
N PRO A 349 22.02 5.71 18.85
CA PRO A 349 23.41 5.65 18.39
C PRO A 349 23.62 4.65 17.23
N ASP A 350 22.82 3.59 17.18
CA ASP A 350 22.86 2.56 16.15
C ASP A 350 22.45 3.11 14.76
N ILE A 351 21.47 4.02 14.73
CA ILE A 351 20.91 4.57 13.48
C ILE A 351 21.25 6.05 13.24
N ALA A 352 22.11 6.66 14.08
CA ALA A 352 22.57 8.04 13.94
C ALA A 352 23.68 8.20 12.86
N ARG A 353 23.80 7.26 11.97
CA ARG A 353 24.76 7.21 10.85
C ARG A 353 24.15 6.60 9.61
N TYR A 354 24.78 6.77 8.47
CA TYR A 354 24.44 6.00 7.25
C TYR A 354 24.82 4.53 7.42
N PRO A 355 24.15 3.61 6.71
CA PRO A 355 24.62 2.23 6.59
C PRO A 355 26.02 2.23 5.96
N SER A 356 26.90 1.40 6.47
CA SER A 356 28.22 1.20 5.86
C SER A 356 28.08 0.41 4.56
N LYS A 357 29.08 0.56 3.66
CA LYS A 357 29.15 -0.26 2.44
C LYS A 357 29.10 -1.75 2.74
N LYS A 358 29.69 -2.18 3.86
CA LYS A 358 29.66 -3.56 4.31
C LYS A 358 28.25 -4.02 4.65
N GLU A 359 27.49 -3.22 5.42
CA GLU A 359 26.11 -3.56 5.80
C GLU A 359 25.20 -3.70 4.56
N ILE A 360 25.35 -2.80 3.58
CA ILE A 360 24.61 -2.88 2.31
C ILE A 360 25.01 -4.14 1.54
N GLN A 361 26.33 -4.41 1.43
CA GLN A 361 26.84 -5.57 0.71
C GLN A 361 26.40 -6.88 1.40
N ASP A 362 26.47 -6.94 2.74
CA ASP A 362 26.02 -8.09 3.52
C ASP A 362 24.52 -8.39 3.25
N ALA A 363 23.67 -7.35 3.16
CA ALA A 363 22.25 -7.51 2.83
C ALA A 363 22.04 -8.07 1.41
N TYR A 364 22.75 -7.54 0.42
CA TYR A 364 22.66 -8.00 -0.98
C TYR A 364 23.21 -9.43 -1.15
N ASP A 365 24.34 -9.74 -0.56
CA ASP A 365 24.94 -11.07 -0.64
C ASP A 365 24.06 -12.12 0.06
N TYR A 366 23.42 -11.73 1.16
CA TYR A 366 22.46 -12.61 1.83
C TYR A 366 21.22 -12.86 0.98
N ALA A 367 20.66 -11.84 0.34
CA ALA A 367 19.53 -12.01 -0.57
C ALA A 367 19.87 -12.89 -1.78
N ARG A 368 21.09 -12.75 -2.35
CA ARG A 368 21.57 -13.63 -3.42
C ARG A 368 21.71 -15.09 -2.97
N MET A 369 22.24 -15.30 -1.77
CA MET A 369 22.36 -16.64 -1.19
C MET A 369 21.00 -17.32 -1.03
N LEU A 370 19.96 -16.54 -0.70
CA LEU A 370 18.59 -17.03 -0.58
C LEU A 370 17.86 -17.17 -1.93
N GLY A 371 18.45 -16.74 -3.05
CA GLY A 371 17.84 -16.78 -4.37
C GLY A 371 16.72 -15.78 -4.60
N LEU A 372 16.63 -14.72 -3.79
CA LEU A 372 15.59 -13.69 -3.93
C LEU A 372 15.79 -12.85 -5.19
N GLN A 373 14.67 -12.46 -5.80
CA GLN A 373 14.65 -11.57 -6.97
C GLN A 373 14.58 -10.12 -6.49
N PHE A 374 15.70 -9.40 -6.52
CA PHE A 374 15.80 -8.04 -5.97
C PHE A 374 16.57 -7.05 -6.85
N GLU A 375 17.56 -7.50 -7.65
CA GLU A 375 18.45 -6.62 -8.42
C GLU A 375 17.70 -5.76 -9.44
N GLN A 376 16.54 -6.22 -9.90
CA GLN A 376 15.70 -5.54 -10.88
C GLN A 376 14.98 -4.31 -10.31
N VAL A 377 14.85 -4.23 -8.99
CA VAL A 377 14.04 -3.20 -8.30
C VAL A 377 14.77 -2.47 -7.16
N SER A 378 16.01 -2.88 -6.84
CA SER A 378 16.85 -2.29 -5.78
C SER A 378 17.81 -1.20 -6.27
#